data_70fc57ff35701ed1f1330d5c402dd8b7
#
_entry.id   70fc57ff35701ed1f1330d5c402dd8b7
#
_cell.length_a   1.000
_cell.length_b   1.000
_cell.length_c   1.000
_cell.angle_alpha   90.00
_cell.angle_beta   90.00
_cell.angle_gamma   90.00
#
_symmetry.space_group_name_H-M   'P 1'
#
loop_
_entity.id
_entity.type
_entity.pdbx_description
1 polymer ?
#
loop_
_entity_poly.entity_id
_entity_poly.type
_entity_poly.pdbx_seq_one_letter_code
_entity_poly.pdbx_strand_id
1 'polypeptide(L)'
;MRDGMANPGWQDLALLTTAEMYAADKAAIDGGVAGIDLMEAAGAYVADAVEARFETGAVAVLCGPGNNGGDGFVAARLLAERGRTVRLGLLGERESLKGDAAQAASRWDGAVEPLSPAILEGAGIVIDALFGAGLNRAPEGAAAETLQAIGARSIVAVDVPSGISGDSGADLAAAADPERPTPAAAVTVTFFRAKPGHYLLPGRARCGELVLGDIGIPASVLDDIAPKIARNGETLWRAQFPVPRPGQHKYSRGHLLVAGGPEMLGASRLATRAAQRAGAGMVTLAAPQQAAPLYRVSLDSAVVRAYRDTKTFVDMVEERRVAAVLIGPGLGEGTLAAREKVLAILRTGKPAVLDADALSLFEETERLLFDTVEGPVILTPHEGEFRRLFPDLAGDAELTKVERARKAAERARAVVLLKGHDSAIAGPDGRAAINANAPA
;
A
#
# COMPACT_ATOMS: atom_id res chain seq x y z
N MET A 1 -27.71 -3.96 6.26
CA MET A 1 -26.62 -3.98 7.27
C MET A 1 -26.51 -5.42 7.74
N ARG A 2 -25.53 -6.16 7.29
CA ARG A 2 -25.17 -7.47 7.86
C ARG A 2 -23.84 -7.27 8.53
N ASP A 3 -23.83 -7.54 9.83
CA ASP A 3 -22.72 -7.43 10.77
C ASP A 3 -21.42 -8.05 10.25
N GLY A 4 -20.34 -7.43 10.67
CA GLY A 4 -18.95 -7.76 10.44
C GLY A 4 -18.56 -9.20 10.66
N MET A 5 -18.87 -10.05 9.70
CA MET A 5 -18.10 -11.28 9.55
C MET A 5 -16.77 -10.87 8.95
N ALA A 6 -15.70 -11.01 9.74
CA ALA A 6 -14.34 -10.88 9.25
C ALA A 6 -14.22 -11.71 7.95
N ASN A 7 -13.96 -11.06 6.84
CA ASN A 7 -13.64 -11.77 5.60
C ASN A 7 -12.33 -12.54 5.87
N PRO A 8 -12.31 -13.88 5.90
CA PRO A 8 -11.09 -14.64 6.20
C PRO A 8 -9.89 -14.19 5.38
N GLY A 9 -10.11 -13.84 4.12
CA GLY A 9 -9.07 -13.30 3.25
C GLY A 9 -8.52 -11.92 3.66
N TRP A 10 -9.24 -11.19 4.53
CA TRP A 10 -8.72 -9.92 5.05
C TRP A 10 -7.60 -10.14 6.06
N GLN A 11 -7.75 -11.10 6.98
CA GLN A 11 -6.74 -11.39 8.01
C GLN A 11 -5.43 -11.90 7.39
N ASP A 12 -5.48 -12.68 6.32
CA ASP A 12 -4.29 -13.18 5.62
C ASP A 12 -3.49 -12.07 4.91
N LEU A 13 -4.18 -11.02 4.49
CA LEU A 13 -3.59 -9.89 3.76
C LEU A 13 -3.48 -8.63 4.62
N ALA A 14 -3.83 -8.72 5.90
CA ALA A 14 -3.77 -7.58 6.82
C ALA A 14 -2.37 -7.00 6.92
N LEU A 15 -2.30 -5.69 6.92
CA LEU A 15 -1.10 -4.91 7.22
C LEU A 15 -1.34 -4.24 8.56
N LEU A 16 -0.38 -4.37 9.46
CA LEU A 16 -0.45 -3.75 10.77
C LEU A 16 0.39 -2.48 10.81
N THR A 17 -0.19 -1.42 11.30
CA THR A 17 0.59 -0.25 11.72
C THR A 17 1.54 -0.63 12.83
N THR A 18 2.56 0.18 13.07
CA THR A 18 3.50 -0.02 14.17
C THR A 18 2.77 -0.16 15.52
N ALA A 19 1.76 0.67 15.75
CA ALA A 19 0.96 0.62 16.98
C ALA A 19 0.14 -0.68 17.09
N GLU A 20 -0.46 -1.13 15.98
CA GLU A 20 -1.21 -2.41 15.93
C GLU A 20 -0.27 -3.61 16.10
N MET A 21 0.97 -3.54 15.58
CA MET A 21 1.97 -4.60 15.79
C MET A 21 2.38 -4.70 17.26
N TYR A 22 2.65 -3.58 17.93
CA TYR A 22 2.90 -3.59 19.38
C TYR A 22 1.72 -4.13 20.20
N ALA A 23 0.49 -3.85 19.76
CA ALA A 23 -0.69 -4.41 20.40
C ALA A 23 -0.78 -5.93 20.18
N ALA A 24 -0.36 -6.43 19.01
CA ALA A 24 -0.30 -7.88 18.73
C ALA A 24 0.75 -8.59 19.57
N ASP A 25 1.95 -8.04 19.69
CA ASP A 25 3.03 -8.56 20.55
C ASP A 25 2.55 -8.61 21.99
N LYS A 26 1.98 -7.51 22.48
CA LYS A 26 1.45 -7.44 23.85
C LYS A 26 0.35 -8.48 24.10
N ALA A 27 -0.60 -8.62 23.17
CA ALA A 27 -1.69 -9.58 23.32
C ALA A 27 -1.18 -11.03 23.34
N ALA A 28 -0.15 -11.36 22.53
CA ALA A 28 0.49 -12.66 22.56
C ALA A 28 1.18 -12.93 23.89
N ILE A 29 1.91 -11.94 24.43
CA ILE A 29 2.61 -12.03 25.72
C ILE A 29 1.61 -12.17 26.87
N ASP A 30 0.57 -11.34 26.90
CA ASP A 30 -0.51 -11.42 27.89
C ASP A 30 -1.26 -12.77 27.80
N GLY A 31 -1.30 -13.37 26.62
CA GLY A 31 -1.84 -14.71 26.34
C GLY A 31 -0.93 -15.88 26.74
N GLY A 32 0.28 -15.59 27.28
CA GLY A 32 1.20 -16.59 27.82
C GLY A 32 2.35 -16.99 26.88
N VAL A 33 2.52 -16.35 25.73
CA VAL A 33 3.72 -16.54 24.88
C VAL A 33 4.86 -15.71 25.48
N ALA A 34 6.01 -16.33 25.78
CA ALA A 34 7.13 -15.55 26.31
C ALA A 34 7.73 -14.64 25.23
N GLY A 35 8.01 -13.37 25.56
CA GLY A 35 8.58 -12.41 24.60
C GLY A 35 9.92 -12.90 24.04
N ILE A 36 10.73 -13.56 24.85
CA ILE A 36 12.00 -14.15 24.37
C ILE A 36 11.76 -15.26 23.35
N ASP A 37 10.68 -16.01 23.41
CA ASP A 37 10.39 -17.06 22.43
C ASP A 37 10.00 -16.45 21.07
N LEU A 38 9.25 -15.33 21.08
CA LEU A 38 8.98 -14.54 19.87
C LEU A 38 10.27 -14.02 19.25
N MET A 39 11.18 -13.48 20.06
CA MET A 39 12.48 -12.98 19.62
C MET A 39 13.40 -14.08 19.09
N GLU A 40 13.44 -15.26 19.72
CA GLU A 40 14.18 -16.43 19.22
C GLU A 40 13.65 -16.88 17.85
N ALA A 41 12.33 -16.92 17.68
CA ALA A 41 11.72 -17.24 16.40
C ALA A 41 12.06 -16.17 15.34
N ALA A 42 11.99 -14.87 15.68
CA ALA A 42 12.33 -13.79 14.78
C ALA A 42 13.77 -13.86 14.29
N GLY A 43 14.73 -13.99 15.21
CA GLY A 43 16.14 -14.14 14.86
C GLY A 43 16.45 -15.40 14.05
N ALA A 44 15.71 -16.50 14.29
CA ALA A 44 15.82 -17.71 13.49
C ALA A 44 15.40 -17.48 12.03
N TYR A 45 14.27 -16.80 11.78
CA TYR A 45 13.87 -16.42 10.41
C TYR A 45 14.91 -15.54 9.71
N VAL A 46 15.56 -14.63 10.44
CA VAL A 46 16.65 -13.81 9.89
C VAL A 46 17.85 -14.67 9.52
N ALA A 47 18.29 -15.57 10.41
CA ALA A 47 19.40 -16.49 10.13
C ALA A 47 19.08 -17.41 8.94
N ASP A 48 17.87 -17.96 8.88
CA ASP A 48 17.41 -18.80 7.77
C ASP A 48 17.36 -18.03 6.44
N ALA A 49 16.96 -16.75 6.47
CA ALA A 49 16.95 -15.90 5.30
C ALA A 49 18.37 -15.64 4.75
N VAL A 50 19.37 -15.50 5.63
CA VAL A 50 20.79 -15.42 5.25
C VAL A 50 21.25 -16.73 4.60
N GLU A 51 21.01 -17.87 5.26
CA GLU A 51 21.45 -19.18 4.77
C GLU A 51 20.83 -19.54 3.40
N ALA A 52 19.54 -19.22 3.22
CA ALA A 52 18.83 -19.53 1.98
C ALA A 52 19.31 -18.73 0.76
N ARG A 53 19.98 -17.58 0.96
CA ARG A 53 20.34 -16.66 -0.12
C ARG A 53 21.83 -16.46 -0.32
N PHE A 54 22.63 -16.74 0.70
CA PHE A 54 24.07 -16.47 0.69
C PHE A 54 24.85 -17.71 1.14
N GLU A 55 25.34 -18.49 0.20
CA GLU A 55 26.06 -19.75 0.47
C GLU A 55 27.31 -19.53 1.31
N THR A 56 28.04 -18.43 1.10
CA THR A 56 29.30 -18.11 1.77
C THR A 56 29.39 -16.64 2.14
N GLY A 57 30.36 -16.31 3.02
CA GLY A 57 30.69 -14.93 3.39
C GLY A 57 30.58 -14.68 4.89
N ALA A 58 31.48 -13.84 5.39
CA ALA A 58 31.39 -13.32 6.75
C ALA A 58 30.21 -12.33 6.88
N VAL A 59 29.60 -12.35 8.05
CA VAL A 59 28.40 -11.57 8.36
C VAL A 59 28.73 -10.50 9.39
N ALA A 60 28.40 -9.23 9.10
CA ALA A 60 28.37 -8.17 10.09
C ALA A 60 26.92 -7.95 10.56
N VAL A 61 26.69 -8.02 11.86
CA VAL A 61 25.36 -7.78 12.46
C VAL A 61 25.40 -6.44 13.17
N LEU A 62 24.50 -5.52 12.75
CA LEU A 62 24.37 -4.18 13.30
C LEU A 62 23.18 -4.18 14.25
N CYS A 63 23.41 -4.19 15.56
CA CYS A 63 22.37 -4.26 16.58
C CYS A 63 22.06 -2.87 17.16
N GLY A 64 20.75 -2.55 17.22
CA GLY A 64 20.25 -1.41 17.97
C GLY A 64 20.00 -1.72 19.45
N PRO A 65 19.62 -0.73 20.27
CA PRO A 65 19.40 -0.90 21.72
C PRO A 65 18.04 -1.51 22.07
N GLY A 66 17.15 -1.74 21.10
CA GLY A 66 15.79 -2.27 21.29
C GLY A 66 15.62 -3.72 20.87
N ASN A 67 14.35 -4.16 20.76
CA ASN A 67 14.00 -5.54 20.38
C ASN A 67 14.55 -5.94 19.01
N ASN A 68 14.57 -5.00 18.03
CA ASN A 68 15.17 -5.27 16.72
C ASN A 68 16.64 -5.69 16.83
N GLY A 69 17.41 -5.03 17.73
CA GLY A 69 18.78 -5.43 18.06
C GLY A 69 18.83 -6.79 18.76
N GLY A 70 17.83 -7.12 19.59
CA GLY A 70 17.67 -8.44 20.20
C GLY A 70 17.52 -9.56 19.17
N ASP A 71 16.69 -9.36 18.15
CA ASP A 71 16.55 -10.28 17.00
C ASP A 71 17.90 -10.45 16.29
N GLY A 72 18.67 -9.33 16.15
CA GLY A 72 20.04 -9.35 15.62
C GLY A 72 21.00 -10.20 16.46
N PHE A 73 20.96 -10.13 17.80
CA PHE A 73 21.77 -10.99 18.68
C PHE A 73 21.42 -12.45 18.50
N VAL A 74 20.13 -12.81 18.41
CA VAL A 74 19.70 -14.18 18.16
C VAL A 74 20.21 -14.67 16.80
N ALA A 75 20.03 -13.87 15.74
CA ALA A 75 20.50 -14.22 14.41
C ALA A 75 22.02 -14.41 14.37
N ALA A 76 22.78 -13.54 15.04
CA ALA A 76 24.24 -13.65 15.16
C ALA A 76 24.66 -14.97 15.80
N ARG A 77 24.02 -15.32 16.93
CA ARG A 77 24.29 -16.56 17.65
C ARG A 77 24.02 -17.80 16.78
N LEU A 78 22.84 -17.87 16.17
CA LEU A 78 22.44 -18.98 15.31
C LEU A 78 23.36 -19.15 14.09
N LEU A 79 23.76 -18.05 13.45
CA LEU A 79 24.71 -18.10 12.33
C LEU A 79 26.12 -18.57 12.77
N ALA A 80 26.59 -18.13 13.94
CA ALA A 80 27.87 -18.60 14.50
C ALA A 80 27.80 -20.09 14.87
N GLU A 81 26.72 -20.57 15.48
CA GLU A 81 26.46 -21.98 15.76
C GLU A 81 26.48 -22.86 14.48
N ARG A 82 25.99 -22.26 13.36
CA ARG A 82 26.03 -22.89 12.03
C ARG A 82 27.36 -22.76 11.29
N GLY A 83 28.37 -22.20 11.96
CA GLY A 83 29.76 -22.14 11.44
C GLY A 83 30.07 -20.89 10.61
N ARG A 84 29.21 -19.87 10.58
CA ARG A 84 29.48 -18.58 9.92
C ARG A 84 30.47 -17.75 10.75
N THR A 85 31.32 -17.02 10.08
CA THR A 85 32.14 -15.98 10.71
C THR A 85 31.22 -14.76 10.92
N VAL A 86 30.98 -14.39 12.19
CA VAL A 86 30.07 -13.29 12.55
C VAL A 86 30.82 -12.24 13.35
N ARG A 87 30.69 -10.99 12.99
CA ARG A 87 31.03 -9.81 13.81
C ARG A 87 29.78 -9.09 14.20
N LEU A 88 29.69 -8.64 15.45
CA LEU A 88 28.51 -7.97 15.98
C LEU A 88 28.87 -6.58 16.50
N GLY A 89 28.26 -5.53 15.95
CA GLY A 89 28.36 -4.15 16.39
C GLY A 89 27.09 -3.71 17.10
N LEU A 90 27.22 -3.14 18.29
CA LEU A 90 26.11 -2.62 19.09
C LEU A 90 26.12 -1.10 19.14
N LEU A 91 24.95 -0.50 18.88
CA LEU A 91 24.73 0.91 19.13
C LEU A 91 24.40 1.12 20.61
N GLY A 92 25.35 1.68 21.36
CA GLY A 92 25.28 1.82 22.82
C GLY A 92 26.04 0.72 23.56
N GLU A 93 25.72 0.54 24.84
CA GLU A 93 26.41 -0.38 25.73
C GLU A 93 25.55 -1.63 26.03
N ARG A 94 26.20 -2.80 26.09
CA ARG A 94 25.52 -4.09 26.34
C ARG A 94 24.74 -4.07 27.66
N GLU A 95 25.29 -3.44 28.67
CA GLU A 95 24.73 -3.32 30.03
C GLU A 95 23.48 -2.44 30.08
N SER A 96 23.27 -1.60 29.06
CA SER A 96 22.08 -0.73 28.95
C SER A 96 20.85 -1.42 28.33
N LEU A 97 21.04 -2.61 27.74
CA LEU A 97 19.95 -3.39 27.16
C LEU A 97 18.97 -3.84 28.24
N LYS A 98 17.71 -3.98 27.88
CA LYS A 98 16.61 -4.34 28.80
C LYS A 98 15.73 -5.43 28.24
N GLY A 99 14.97 -6.11 29.09
CA GLY A 99 13.97 -7.10 28.70
C GLY A 99 14.55 -8.26 27.86
N ASP A 100 13.81 -8.64 26.83
CA ASP A 100 14.19 -9.76 25.96
C ASP A 100 15.47 -9.51 25.19
N ALA A 101 15.73 -8.26 24.78
CA ALA A 101 16.98 -7.89 24.11
C ALA A 101 18.22 -8.12 25.00
N ALA A 102 18.13 -7.81 26.31
CA ALA A 102 19.20 -8.10 27.26
C ALA A 102 19.39 -9.61 27.44
N GLN A 103 18.30 -10.38 27.46
CA GLN A 103 18.34 -11.83 27.57
C GLN A 103 18.97 -12.46 26.32
N ALA A 104 18.60 -12.01 25.11
CA ALA A 104 19.19 -12.44 23.86
C ALA A 104 20.70 -12.12 23.81
N ALA A 105 21.07 -10.88 24.18
CA ALA A 105 22.46 -10.49 24.25
C ALA A 105 23.26 -11.31 25.25
N SER A 106 22.67 -11.74 26.38
CA SER A 106 23.37 -12.59 27.36
C SER A 106 23.73 -13.97 26.83
N ARG A 107 23.02 -14.46 25.80
CA ARG A 107 23.29 -15.75 25.14
C ARG A 107 24.32 -15.67 24.02
N TRP A 108 24.82 -14.48 23.69
CA TRP A 108 25.89 -14.28 22.70
C TRP A 108 27.24 -14.37 23.37
N ASP A 109 28.06 -15.39 22.97
CA ASP A 109 29.39 -15.67 23.50
C ASP A 109 30.52 -14.95 22.75
N GLY A 110 30.22 -14.38 21.57
CA GLY A 110 31.20 -13.65 20.78
C GLY A 110 31.49 -12.23 21.30
N ALA A 111 32.44 -11.56 20.70
CA ALA A 111 32.75 -10.17 21.00
C ALA A 111 31.60 -9.27 20.59
N VAL A 112 31.31 -8.23 21.40
CA VAL A 112 30.40 -7.12 21.07
C VAL A 112 31.28 -5.91 20.86
N GLU A 113 31.29 -5.40 19.63
CA GLU A 113 32.08 -4.23 19.26
C GLU A 113 31.20 -2.96 19.29
N PRO A 114 31.75 -1.79 19.61
CA PRO A 114 31.02 -0.54 19.41
C PRO A 114 30.63 -0.37 17.94
N LEU A 115 29.39 0.06 17.68
CA LEU A 115 28.93 0.29 16.32
C LEU A 115 29.77 1.37 15.63
N SER A 116 30.41 1.00 14.54
CA SER A 116 31.17 1.91 13.68
C SER A 116 31.36 1.28 12.29
N PRO A 117 31.77 2.02 11.26
CA PRO A 117 32.08 1.48 9.94
C PRO A 117 33.12 0.33 9.95
N ALA A 118 33.99 0.24 10.96
CA ALA A 118 35.00 -0.82 11.08
C ALA A 118 34.39 -2.21 11.26
N ILE A 119 33.14 -2.31 11.77
CA ILE A 119 32.44 -3.60 11.88
C ILE A 119 32.23 -4.29 10.53
N LEU A 120 32.20 -3.52 9.45
CA LEU A 120 31.95 -4.00 8.09
C LEU A 120 33.20 -4.62 7.43
N GLU A 121 34.37 -4.51 8.03
CA GLU A 121 35.61 -5.01 7.46
C GLU A 121 35.57 -6.55 7.29
N GLY A 122 35.85 -7.02 6.07
CA GLY A 122 35.83 -8.45 5.74
C GLY A 122 34.41 -9.04 5.55
N ALA A 123 33.33 -8.31 5.88
CA ALA A 123 31.98 -8.80 5.72
C ALA A 123 31.47 -8.59 4.28
N GLY A 124 30.85 -9.61 3.70
CA GLY A 124 30.12 -9.55 2.44
C GLY A 124 28.61 -9.38 2.65
N ILE A 125 28.12 -9.75 3.83
CA ILE A 125 26.71 -9.74 4.22
C ILE A 125 26.55 -8.85 5.46
N VAL A 126 25.52 -8.03 5.49
CA VAL A 126 25.18 -7.17 6.62
C VAL A 126 23.76 -7.49 7.08
N ILE A 127 23.59 -7.80 8.35
CA ILE A 127 22.28 -7.84 8.99
C ILE A 127 22.03 -6.47 9.61
N ASP A 128 21.07 -5.75 9.08
CA ASP A 128 20.60 -4.45 9.60
C ASP A 128 19.50 -4.69 10.64
N ALA A 129 19.88 -4.75 11.89
CA ALA A 129 19.03 -4.89 13.06
C ALA A 129 19.12 -3.66 13.98
N LEU A 130 19.41 -2.45 13.40
CA LEU A 130 19.52 -1.23 14.19
C LEU A 130 18.17 -0.74 14.68
N PHE A 131 17.26 -0.49 13.74
CA PHE A 131 15.96 0.10 14.04
C PHE A 131 14.86 -0.62 13.27
N GLY A 132 13.78 -1.01 13.96
CA GLY A 132 12.58 -1.57 13.36
C GLY A 132 11.56 -0.49 12.97
N ALA A 133 10.33 -0.94 12.65
CA ALA A 133 9.25 -0.13 12.13
C ALA A 133 8.84 1.08 13.00
N GLY A 134 9.17 1.07 14.29
CA GLY A 134 8.88 2.14 15.24
C GLY A 134 9.78 3.39 15.11
N LEU A 135 10.73 3.41 14.19
CA LEU A 135 11.60 4.55 13.97
C LEU A 135 10.80 5.74 13.40
N ASN A 136 10.90 6.91 14.01
CA ASN A 136 10.17 8.13 13.62
C ASN A 136 11.07 9.31 13.25
N ARG A 137 12.40 9.12 13.26
CA ARG A 137 13.40 10.11 12.87
C ARG A 137 14.55 9.46 12.12
N ALA A 138 15.32 10.26 11.40
CA ALA A 138 16.50 9.77 10.69
C ALA A 138 17.51 9.12 11.66
N PRO A 139 18.22 8.05 11.25
CA PRO A 139 19.40 7.58 11.97
C PRO A 139 20.46 8.68 12.05
N GLU A 140 21.16 8.77 13.19
CA GLU A 140 22.19 9.80 13.45
C GLU A 140 23.48 9.16 13.94
N GLY A 141 24.61 9.92 13.92
CA GLY A 141 25.91 9.53 14.46
C GLY A 141 26.40 8.19 13.92
N ALA A 142 26.91 7.32 14.79
CA ALA A 142 27.49 6.04 14.43
C ALA A 142 26.54 5.14 13.61
N ALA A 143 25.24 5.21 13.85
CA ALA A 143 24.25 4.47 13.07
C ALA A 143 24.19 4.96 11.61
N ALA A 144 24.06 6.27 11.40
CA ALA A 144 24.05 6.85 10.07
C ALA A 144 25.36 6.61 9.32
N GLU A 145 26.50 6.81 9.99
CA GLU A 145 27.82 6.60 9.40
C GLU A 145 28.03 5.16 8.98
N THR A 146 27.63 4.19 9.83
CA THR A 146 27.79 2.76 9.54
C THR A 146 26.86 2.32 8.40
N LEU A 147 25.58 2.78 8.41
CA LEU A 147 24.64 2.47 7.33
C LEU A 147 25.16 2.98 5.97
N GLN A 148 25.68 4.20 5.90
CA GLN A 148 26.23 4.76 4.66
C GLN A 148 27.52 4.05 4.21
N ALA A 149 28.29 3.47 5.13
CA ALA A 149 29.50 2.74 4.82
C ALA A 149 29.26 1.30 4.31
N ILE A 150 28.00 0.81 4.34
CA ILE A 150 27.67 -0.54 3.87
C ILE A 150 28.09 -0.75 2.40
N GLY A 151 27.88 0.25 1.54
CA GLY A 151 28.32 0.20 0.16
C GLY A 151 27.58 -0.88 -0.65
N ALA A 152 28.33 -1.71 -1.39
CA ALA A 152 27.79 -2.75 -2.29
C ALA A 152 27.53 -4.11 -1.59
N ARG A 153 27.61 -4.19 -0.27
CA ARG A 153 27.34 -5.43 0.48
C ARG A 153 25.87 -5.79 0.42
N SER A 154 25.60 -7.09 0.52
CA SER A 154 24.23 -7.59 0.60
C SER A 154 23.64 -7.29 1.98
N ILE A 155 22.47 -6.66 2.03
CA ILE A 155 21.78 -6.29 3.29
C ILE A 155 20.59 -7.22 3.50
N VAL A 156 20.51 -7.80 4.70
CA VAL A 156 19.31 -8.45 5.26
C VAL A 156 18.78 -7.55 6.35
N ALA A 157 17.65 -6.89 6.09
CA ALA A 157 17.02 -6.00 7.07
C ALA A 157 16.09 -6.77 8.00
N VAL A 158 16.14 -6.45 9.29
CA VAL A 158 15.26 -7.00 10.31
C VAL A 158 14.09 -6.04 10.48
N ASP A 159 12.89 -6.54 10.30
CA ASP A 159 11.62 -5.83 10.35
C ASP A 159 11.44 -4.80 9.21
N VAL A 160 12.23 -3.74 9.15
CA VAL A 160 12.32 -2.77 8.05
C VAL A 160 13.77 -2.30 7.90
N PRO A 161 14.22 -1.85 6.72
CA PRO A 161 15.53 -1.20 6.60
C PRO A 161 15.63 0.02 7.51
N SER A 162 16.71 0.13 8.29
CA SER A 162 16.88 1.21 9.28
C SER A 162 16.95 2.58 8.64
N GLY A 163 15.89 3.35 8.83
CA GLY A 163 15.64 4.64 8.20
C GLY A 163 14.31 4.71 7.45
N ILE A 164 13.61 3.58 7.29
CA ILE A 164 12.28 3.53 6.68
C ILE A 164 11.20 3.51 7.76
N SER A 165 10.20 4.36 7.59
CA SER A 165 8.99 4.37 8.44
C SER A 165 8.12 3.14 8.14
N GLY A 166 7.79 2.35 9.16
CA GLY A 166 6.92 1.18 9.01
C GLY A 166 5.50 1.53 8.57
N ASP A 167 4.98 2.68 8.95
CA ASP A 167 3.61 3.09 8.67
C ASP A 167 3.45 3.81 7.33
N SER A 168 4.36 4.71 6.99
CA SER A 168 4.26 5.54 5.79
C SER A 168 5.12 5.08 4.62
N GLY A 169 6.16 4.27 4.88
CA GLY A 169 7.18 3.96 3.90
C GLY A 169 8.11 5.14 3.57
N ALA A 170 8.04 6.22 4.34
CA ALA A 170 8.92 7.35 4.14
C ALA A 170 10.38 6.96 4.43
N ASP A 171 11.31 7.41 3.58
CA ASP A 171 12.75 7.32 3.82
C ASP A 171 13.16 8.52 4.68
N LEU A 172 13.25 8.28 5.99
CA LEU A 172 13.56 9.31 6.99
C LEU A 172 14.99 9.82 6.83
N ALA A 173 15.91 8.96 6.38
CA ALA A 173 17.30 9.34 6.11
C ALA A 173 17.35 10.30 4.91
N ALA A 174 16.69 9.96 3.79
CA ALA A 174 16.61 10.81 2.61
C ALA A 174 15.85 12.13 2.89
N ALA A 175 14.88 12.12 3.78
CA ALA A 175 14.16 13.33 4.18
C ALA A 175 15.07 14.31 4.97
N ALA A 176 16.02 13.78 5.74
CA ALA A 176 17.01 14.58 6.47
C ALA A 176 18.18 15.01 5.57
N ASP A 177 18.68 14.11 4.73
CA ASP A 177 19.75 14.36 3.77
C ASP A 177 19.50 13.55 2.48
N PRO A 178 19.05 14.20 1.38
CA PRO A 178 18.75 13.51 0.12
C PRO A 178 19.94 12.76 -0.51
N GLU A 179 21.18 13.16 -0.19
CA GLU A 179 22.41 12.51 -0.67
C GLU A 179 22.74 11.22 0.12
N ARG A 180 22.04 10.99 1.25
CA ARG A 180 22.25 9.86 2.14
C ARG A 180 20.97 9.07 2.39
N PRO A 181 20.33 8.53 1.36
CA PRO A 181 19.13 7.73 1.52
C PRO A 181 19.42 6.44 2.28
N THR A 182 18.39 5.85 2.85
CA THR A 182 18.46 4.50 3.46
C THR A 182 18.99 3.50 2.44
N PRO A 183 20.03 2.70 2.77
CA PRO A 183 20.53 1.64 1.89
C PRO A 183 19.43 0.63 1.56
N ALA A 184 19.37 0.16 0.30
CA ALA A 184 18.38 -0.83 -0.10
C ALA A 184 18.80 -2.22 0.37
N ALA A 185 17.90 -2.93 1.03
CA ALA A 185 18.07 -4.32 1.40
C ALA A 185 17.91 -5.25 0.19
N ALA A 186 18.64 -6.36 0.18
CA ALA A 186 18.38 -7.47 -0.74
C ALA A 186 17.12 -8.22 -0.29
N VAL A 187 16.96 -8.38 1.02
CA VAL A 187 15.79 -9.00 1.65
C VAL A 187 15.48 -8.30 2.97
N THR A 188 14.19 -8.16 3.25
CA THR A 188 13.68 -7.72 4.55
C THR A 188 12.87 -8.85 5.17
N VAL A 189 13.21 -9.22 6.40
CA VAL A 189 12.51 -10.22 7.18
C VAL A 189 11.64 -9.50 8.20
N THR A 190 10.33 -9.59 8.07
CA THR A 190 9.36 -9.00 9.01
C THR A 190 8.49 -10.09 9.61
N PHE A 191 7.80 -9.81 10.69
CA PHE A 191 7.20 -10.83 11.55
C PHE A 191 5.71 -10.65 11.69
N PHE A 192 4.99 -11.77 11.82
CA PHE A 192 3.54 -11.90 11.99
C PHE A 192 2.73 -11.25 10.87
N ARG A 193 2.83 -9.93 10.67
CA ARG A 193 2.19 -9.19 9.57
C ARG A 193 3.14 -8.11 9.04
N ALA A 194 3.08 -7.92 7.75
CA ALA A 194 3.80 -6.82 7.13
C ALA A 194 3.18 -5.47 7.52
N LYS A 195 3.97 -4.41 7.41
CA LYS A 195 3.55 -3.04 7.70
C LYS A 195 3.21 -2.32 6.39
N PRO A 196 2.38 -1.27 6.42
CA PRO A 196 2.07 -0.46 5.23
C PRO A 196 3.32 0.02 4.48
N GLY A 197 4.38 0.40 5.23
CA GLY A 197 5.64 0.90 4.67
C GLY A 197 6.40 -0.09 3.78
N HIS A 198 6.17 -1.40 3.92
CA HIS A 198 6.71 -2.40 3.01
C HIS A 198 6.10 -2.34 1.60
N TYR A 199 4.95 -1.71 1.44
CA TYR A 199 4.21 -1.63 0.18
C TYR A 199 4.07 -0.20 -0.35
N LEU A 200 4.35 0.82 0.48
CA LEU A 200 4.36 2.23 0.09
C LEU A 200 5.75 2.67 -0.34
N LEU A 201 5.82 3.58 -1.29
CA LEU A 201 7.07 4.18 -1.74
C LEU A 201 7.46 5.37 -0.86
N PRO A 202 8.77 5.60 -0.65
CA PRO A 202 9.93 4.87 -1.20
C PRO A 202 10.29 3.57 -0.46
N GLY A 203 9.71 3.28 0.70
CA GLY A 203 10.04 2.14 1.57
C GLY A 203 10.02 0.81 0.81
N ARG A 204 8.99 0.55 0.00
CA ARG A 204 8.91 -0.65 -0.85
C ARG A 204 10.17 -0.86 -1.70
N ALA A 205 10.72 0.21 -2.26
CA ALA A 205 11.93 0.13 -3.10
C ALA A 205 13.21 -0.13 -2.28
N ARG A 206 13.16 0.08 -0.96
CA ARG A 206 14.29 -0.18 -0.05
C ARG A 206 14.24 -1.57 0.59
N CYS A 207 13.06 -2.21 0.65
CA CYS A 207 12.87 -3.48 1.34
C CYS A 207 13.42 -4.70 0.58
N GLY A 208 13.61 -4.62 -0.73
CA GLY A 208 13.98 -5.79 -1.55
C GLY A 208 12.91 -6.89 -1.50
N GLU A 209 13.32 -8.14 -1.44
CA GLU A 209 12.41 -9.27 -1.23
C GLU A 209 11.87 -9.26 0.20
N LEU A 210 10.55 -9.35 0.35
CA LEU A 210 9.90 -9.38 1.67
C LEU A 210 9.63 -10.82 2.10
N VAL A 211 10.19 -11.21 3.25
CA VAL A 211 9.94 -12.49 3.93
C VAL A 211 9.12 -12.23 5.17
N LEU A 212 7.98 -12.92 5.28
CA LEU A 212 7.12 -12.85 6.47
C LEU A 212 7.34 -14.08 7.34
N GLY A 213 7.88 -13.88 8.55
CA GLY A 213 8.11 -14.92 9.55
C GLY A 213 6.90 -15.12 10.46
N ASP A 214 6.49 -16.36 10.66
CA ASP A 214 5.55 -16.73 11.73
C ASP A 214 6.33 -16.94 13.02
N ILE A 215 6.22 -16.01 13.94
CA ILE A 215 6.94 -16.05 15.22
C ILE A 215 6.12 -16.62 16.38
N GLY A 216 4.94 -17.17 16.10
CA GLY A 216 4.08 -17.79 17.12
C GLY A 216 3.04 -16.86 17.74
N ILE A 217 2.80 -15.68 17.17
CA ILE A 217 1.68 -14.84 17.58
C ILE A 217 0.37 -15.46 17.08
N PRO A 218 -0.60 -15.78 17.95
CA PRO A 218 -1.86 -16.37 17.53
C PRO A 218 -2.64 -15.46 16.59
N ALA A 219 -3.14 -15.98 15.46
CA ALA A 219 -3.91 -15.18 14.51
C ALA A 219 -5.18 -14.57 15.12
N SER A 220 -5.72 -15.16 16.21
CA SER A 220 -6.89 -14.65 16.95
C SER A 220 -6.70 -13.25 17.54
N VAL A 221 -5.45 -12.79 17.74
CA VAL A 221 -5.21 -11.42 18.22
C VAL A 221 -5.72 -10.36 17.20
N LEU A 222 -5.85 -10.75 15.93
CA LEU A 222 -6.40 -9.86 14.90
C LEU A 222 -7.90 -9.59 15.06
N ASP A 223 -8.62 -10.43 15.78
CA ASP A 223 -10.05 -10.23 16.02
C ASP A 223 -10.30 -9.00 16.91
N ASP A 224 -9.42 -8.77 17.90
CA ASP A 224 -9.48 -7.61 18.79
C ASP A 224 -8.85 -6.37 18.16
N ILE A 225 -7.75 -6.53 17.43
CA ILE A 225 -7.07 -5.41 16.73
C ILE A 225 -7.94 -4.88 15.59
N ALA A 226 -8.67 -5.76 14.92
CA ALA A 226 -9.55 -5.43 13.79
C ALA A 226 -8.87 -4.54 12.72
N PRO A 227 -7.74 -4.97 12.12
CA PRO A 227 -6.95 -4.14 11.23
C PRO A 227 -7.75 -3.67 10.03
N LYS A 228 -7.59 -2.41 9.66
CA LYS A 228 -8.35 -1.79 8.56
C LYS A 228 -7.54 -1.57 7.29
N ILE A 229 -6.29 -2.00 7.28
CA ILE A 229 -5.40 -1.90 6.12
C ILE A 229 -5.02 -3.30 5.66
N ALA A 230 -5.05 -3.54 4.35
CA ALA A 230 -4.63 -4.81 3.78
C ALA A 230 -3.79 -4.60 2.51
N ARG A 231 -2.96 -5.57 2.17
CA ARG A 231 -2.38 -5.68 0.83
C ARG A 231 -3.47 -6.11 -0.14
N ASN A 232 -3.62 -5.43 -1.28
CA ASN A 232 -4.57 -5.86 -2.31
C ASN A 232 -4.20 -7.26 -2.84
N GLY A 233 -5.17 -8.16 -2.80
CA GLY A 233 -5.03 -9.53 -3.26
C GLY A 233 -6.39 -10.15 -3.57
N GLU A 234 -6.39 -11.23 -4.35
CA GLU A 234 -7.62 -11.88 -4.82
C GLU A 234 -8.56 -12.30 -3.68
N THR A 235 -8.03 -12.71 -2.55
CA THR A 235 -8.83 -13.16 -1.40
C THR A 235 -9.73 -12.07 -0.83
N LEU A 236 -9.40 -10.77 -1.04
CA LEU A 236 -10.26 -9.67 -0.61
C LEU A 236 -11.56 -9.54 -1.40
N TRP A 237 -11.54 -9.89 -2.67
CA TRP A 237 -12.65 -9.56 -3.58
C TRP A 237 -13.15 -10.74 -4.44
N ARG A 238 -12.38 -11.84 -4.54
CA ARG A 238 -12.71 -12.98 -5.41
C ARG A 238 -14.09 -13.59 -5.13
N ALA A 239 -14.50 -13.69 -3.86
CA ALA A 239 -15.79 -14.23 -3.49
C ALA A 239 -16.98 -13.39 -4.00
N GLN A 240 -16.76 -12.09 -4.21
CA GLN A 240 -17.76 -11.14 -4.72
C GLN A 240 -17.61 -10.84 -6.20
N PHE A 241 -16.53 -11.32 -6.85
CA PHE A 241 -16.28 -11.07 -8.25
C PHE A 241 -17.32 -11.81 -9.13
N PRO A 242 -18.03 -11.09 -10.02
CA PRO A 242 -19.11 -11.68 -10.80
C PRO A 242 -18.56 -12.55 -11.94
N VAL A 243 -18.25 -13.82 -11.64
CA VAL A 243 -17.82 -14.78 -12.65
C VAL A 243 -18.99 -15.12 -13.57
N PRO A 244 -18.81 -15.05 -14.91
CA PRO A 244 -19.85 -15.42 -15.87
C PRO A 244 -20.32 -16.87 -15.67
N ARG A 245 -21.64 -17.08 -15.71
CA ARG A 245 -22.25 -18.42 -15.57
C ARG A 245 -22.94 -18.85 -16.86
N PRO A 246 -23.01 -20.17 -17.15
CA PRO A 246 -23.81 -20.68 -18.28
C PRO A 246 -25.25 -20.17 -18.20
N GLY A 247 -25.80 -19.77 -19.32
CA GLY A 247 -27.18 -19.21 -19.41
C GLY A 247 -27.30 -17.71 -19.17
N GLN A 248 -26.24 -17.04 -18.76
CA GLN A 248 -26.23 -15.57 -18.70
C GLN A 248 -26.15 -14.94 -20.09
N HIS A 249 -26.83 -13.82 -20.27
CA HIS A 249 -26.80 -13.03 -21.50
C HIS A 249 -26.15 -11.66 -21.24
N LYS A 250 -25.86 -10.91 -22.30
CA LYS A 250 -25.14 -9.62 -22.22
C LYS A 250 -25.76 -8.61 -21.25
N TYR A 251 -27.08 -8.60 -21.10
CA TYR A 251 -27.75 -7.67 -20.19
C TYR A 251 -27.70 -8.08 -18.72
N SER A 252 -27.57 -9.38 -18.44
CA SER A 252 -27.46 -9.85 -17.05
C SER A 252 -26.06 -9.62 -16.44
N ARG A 253 -25.05 -9.34 -17.29
CA ARG A 253 -23.69 -8.99 -16.87
C ARG A 253 -23.47 -7.47 -16.73
N GLY A 254 -24.53 -6.68 -16.83
CA GLY A 254 -24.50 -5.24 -16.71
C GLY A 254 -24.18 -4.49 -18.02
N HIS A 255 -24.73 -3.30 -18.12
CA HIS A 255 -24.50 -2.36 -19.19
C HIS A 255 -23.79 -1.11 -18.63
N LEU A 256 -22.55 -0.88 -19.06
CA LEU A 256 -21.79 0.31 -18.73
C LEU A 256 -21.99 1.38 -19.79
N LEU A 257 -22.27 2.61 -19.37
CA LEU A 257 -22.20 3.79 -20.22
C LEU A 257 -20.90 4.54 -19.92
N VAL A 258 -20.08 4.75 -20.96
CA VAL A 258 -18.86 5.57 -20.88
C VAL A 258 -19.12 6.92 -21.53
N ALA A 259 -18.90 8.00 -20.81
CA ALA A 259 -18.97 9.34 -21.35
C ALA A 259 -17.69 9.66 -22.14
N GLY A 260 -17.82 9.81 -23.45
CA GLY A 260 -16.74 10.23 -24.33
C GLY A 260 -16.63 11.75 -24.40
N GLY A 261 -15.42 12.26 -24.54
CA GLY A 261 -15.14 13.68 -24.73
C GLY A 261 -15.13 14.13 -26.18
N PRO A 262 -15.05 15.44 -26.40
CA PRO A 262 -15.06 16.03 -27.76
C PRO A 262 -13.72 15.92 -28.49
N GLU A 263 -12.59 15.96 -27.77
CA GLU A 263 -11.25 16.12 -28.36
C GLU A 263 -10.28 15.01 -27.95
N MET A 264 -10.12 14.74 -26.66
CA MET A 264 -9.19 13.72 -26.14
C MET A 264 -9.83 12.34 -26.14
N LEU A 265 -9.90 11.69 -27.30
CA LEU A 265 -10.64 10.44 -27.48
C LEU A 265 -9.94 9.20 -26.91
N GLY A 266 -8.63 9.28 -26.67
CA GLY A 266 -7.79 8.11 -26.34
C GLY A 266 -8.21 7.44 -25.03
N ALA A 267 -8.35 8.21 -23.97
CA ALA A 267 -8.62 7.68 -22.63
C ALA A 267 -10.01 7.05 -22.51
N SER A 268 -11.04 7.67 -23.05
CA SER A 268 -12.41 7.09 -23.06
C SER A 268 -12.52 5.84 -23.94
N ARG A 269 -11.71 5.73 -25.01
CA ARG A 269 -11.58 4.51 -25.81
C ARG A 269 -10.90 3.39 -25.03
N LEU A 270 -9.82 3.71 -24.31
CA LEU A 270 -9.15 2.74 -23.43
C LEU A 270 -10.07 2.26 -22.32
N ALA A 271 -10.80 3.16 -21.66
CA ALA A 271 -11.80 2.82 -20.66
C ALA A 271 -12.89 1.91 -21.21
N THR A 272 -13.38 2.18 -22.43
CA THR A 272 -14.38 1.35 -23.12
C THR A 272 -13.86 -0.09 -23.35
N ARG A 273 -12.63 -0.22 -23.87
CA ARG A 273 -12.00 -1.53 -24.10
C ARG A 273 -11.70 -2.27 -22.80
N ALA A 274 -11.25 -1.54 -21.76
CA ALA A 274 -10.99 -2.13 -20.45
C ALA A 274 -12.28 -2.68 -19.84
N ALA A 275 -13.39 -1.96 -19.92
CA ALA A 275 -14.69 -2.43 -19.46
C ALA A 275 -15.16 -3.71 -20.15
N GLN A 276 -14.95 -3.82 -21.47
CA GLN A 276 -15.27 -5.02 -22.24
C GLN A 276 -14.40 -6.20 -21.79
N ARG A 277 -13.09 -5.98 -21.59
CA ARG A 277 -12.16 -7.01 -21.11
C ARG A 277 -12.45 -7.44 -19.66
N ALA A 278 -12.88 -6.50 -18.82
CA ALA A 278 -13.28 -6.80 -17.44
C ALA A 278 -14.60 -7.59 -17.33
N GLY A 279 -15.32 -7.80 -18.46
CA GLY A 279 -16.50 -8.66 -18.50
C GLY A 279 -17.84 -7.93 -18.52
N ALA A 280 -17.89 -6.62 -18.72
CA ALA A 280 -19.14 -5.90 -18.94
C ALA A 280 -19.93 -6.55 -20.08
N GLY A 281 -21.21 -6.82 -19.84
CA GLY A 281 -22.05 -7.50 -20.82
C GLY A 281 -22.34 -6.63 -22.05
N MET A 282 -22.40 -5.33 -21.85
CA MET A 282 -22.58 -4.33 -22.90
C MET A 282 -21.88 -3.04 -22.50
N VAL A 283 -21.22 -2.40 -23.44
CA VAL A 283 -20.63 -1.08 -23.26
C VAL A 283 -21.17 -0.13 -24.32
N THR A 284 -21.72 0.99 -23.89
CA THR A 284 -22.09 2.11 -24.77
C THR A 284 -21.17 3.27 -24.49
N LEU A 285 -20.54 3.81 -25.53
CA LEU A 285 -19.85 5.08 -25.45
C LEU A 285 -20.83 6.19 -25.92
N ALA A 286 -21.20 7.06 -24.99
CA ALA A 286 -21.96 8.27 -25.28
C ALA A 286 -20.98 9.35 -25.75
N ALA A 287 -21.07 9.78 -26.99
CA ALA A 287 -20.14 10.73 -27.60
C ALA A 287 -20.84 12.05 -27.97
N PRO A 288 -20.17 13.20 -27.83
CA PRO A 288 -20.64 14.43 -28.47
C PRO A 288 -20.83 14.20 -29.96
N GLN A 289 -21.87 14.80 -30.55
CA GLN A 289 -22.26 14.54 -31.94
C GLN A 289 -21.10 14.71 -32.93
N GLN A 290 -20.26 15.71 -32.73
CA GLN A 290 -19.09 15.98 -33.60
C GLN A 290 -17.99 14.93 -33.48
N ALA A 291 -17.81 14.29 -32.32
CA ALA A 291 -16.80 13.29 -32.07
C ALA A 291 -17.28 11.83 -32.37
N ALA A 292 -18.59 11.61 -32.44
CA ALA A 292 -19.16 10.27 -32.61
C ALA A 292 -18.66 9.53 -33.84
N PRO A 293 -18.42 10.14 -35.03
CA PRO A 293 -17.83 9.42 -36.17
C PRO A 293 -16.44 8.87 -35.88
N LEU A 294 -15.60 9.61 -35.16
CA LEU A 294 -14.22 9.18 -34.82
C LEU A 294 -14.23 8.01 -33.85
N TYR A 295 -15.17 7.99 -32.89
CA TYR A 295 -15.33 6.85 -32.00
C TYR A 295 -15.82 5.59 -32.73
N ARG A 296 -16.76 5.74 -33.69
CA ARG A 296 -17.28 4.62 -34.47
C ARG A 296 -16.23 3.93 -35.31
N VAL A 297 -15.30 4.67 -35.87
CA VAL A 297 -14.18 4.11 -36.66
C VAL A 297 -13.17 3.38 -35.77
N SER A 298 -13.06 3.74 -34.50
CA SER A 298 -12.02 3.27 -33.60
C SER A 298 -12.43 2.24 -32.55
N LEU A 299 -13.72 1.92 -32.47
CA LEU A 299 -14.28 0.97 -31.49
C LEU A 299 -15.11 -0.10 -32.22
N ASP A 300 -14.57 -1.32 -32.31
CA ASP A 300 -15.15 -2.41 -33.11
C ASP A 300 -16.41 -3.04 -32.48
N SER A 301 -16.48 -3.10 -31.15
CA SER A 301 -17.51 -3.88 -30.44
C SER A 301 -18.31 -3.08 -29.40
N ALA A 302 -18.02 -1.81 -29.22
CA ALA A 302 -18.82 -0.93 -28.37
C ALA A 302 -19.90 -0.20 -29.19
N VAL A 303 -21.07 0.01 -28.59
CA VAL A 303 -22.12 0.82 -29.20
C VAL A 303 -21.75 2.29 -29.01
N VAL A 304 -21.63 3.04 -30.11
CA VAL A 304 -21.40 4.50 -30.04
C VAL A 304 -22.71 5.25 -30.30
N ARG A 305 -23.17 5.97 -29.29
CA ARG A 305 -24.38 6.81 -29.37
C ARG A 305 -24.01 8.29 -29.30
N ALA A 306 -24.50 9.07 -30.25
CA ALA A 306 -24.26 10.50 -30.26
C ALA A 306 -25.29 11.23 -29.40
N TYR A 307 -24.83 12.26 -28.64
CA TYR A 307 -25.69 13.22 -27.96
C TYR A 307 -25.42 14.64 -28.44
N ARG A 308 -26.40 15.52 -28.39
CA ARG A 308 -26.31 16.93 -28.84
C ARG A 308 -26.09 17.89 -27.70
N ASP A 309 -26.70 17.61 -26.54
CA ASP A 309 -26.77 18.48 -25.38
C ASP A 309 -26.78 17.65 -24.08
N THR A 310 -26.70 18.32 -22.94
CA THR A 310 -26.73 17.70 -21.63
C THR A 310 -28.01 16.88 -21.43
N LYS A 311 -29.17 17.37 -21.90
CA LYS A 311 -30.44 16.65 -21.73
C LYS A 311 -30.42 15.29 -22.43
N THR A 312 -30.02 15.24 -23.71
CA THR A 312 -29.95 13.98 -24.46
C THR A 312 -28.90 13.02 -23.90
N PHE A 313 -27.83 13.54 -23.28
CA PHE A 313 -26.88 12.72 -22.55
C PHE A 313 -27.52 12.11 -21.28
N VAL A 314 -28.22 12.93 -20.48
CA VAL A 314 -28.88 12.48 -19.24
C VAL A 314 -29.98 11.46 -19.56
N ASP A 315 -30.75 11.65 -20.61
CA ASP A 315 -31.75 10.67 -21.07
C ASP A 315 -31.11 9.27 -21.34
N MET A 316 -29.87 9.25 -21.87
CA MET A 316 -29.13 7.98 -22.05
C MET A 316 -28.67 7.36 -20.73
N VAL A 317 -28.23 8.20 -19.76
CA VAL A 317 -27.83 7.74 -18.42
C VAL A 317 -29.01 7.14 -17.67
N GLU A 318 -30.17 7.76 -17.75
CA GLU A 318 -31.39 7.34 -17.05
C GLU A 318 -32.01 6.06 -17.62
N GLU A 319 -31.63 5.62 -18.83
CA GLU A 319 -32.14 4.38 -19.38
C GLU A 319 -32.04 3.23 -18.36
N ARG A 320 -33.13 2.53 -18.14
CA ARG A 320 -33.23 1.44 -17.16
C ARG A 320 -32.16 0.36 -17.31
N ARG A 321 -31.66 0.16 -18.54
CA ARG A 321 -30.64 -0.87 -18.82
C ARG A 321 -29.23 -0.47 -18.45
N VAL A 322 -28.95 0.82 -18.31
CA VAL A 322 -27.65 1.33 -17.86
C VAL A 322 -27.49 1.03 -16.38
N ALA A 323 -26.52 0.15 -16.06
CA ALA A 323 -26.27 -0.32 -14.72
C ALA A 323 -25.17 0.48 -14.01
N ALA A 324 -24.26 1.10 -14.75
CA ALA A 324 -23.19 1.95 -14.20
C ALA A 324 -22.73 2.98 -15.24
N VAL A 325 -22.05 4.02 -14.78
CA VAL A 325 -21.52 5.09 -15.64
C VAL A 325 -20.04 5.33 -15.32
N LEU A 326 -19.24 5.58 -16.37
CA LEU A 326 -17.88 6.08 -16.26
C LEU A 326 -17.81 7.44 -16.97
N ILE A 327 -17.32 8.45 -16.26
CA ILE A 327 -17.20 9.82 -16.78
C ILE A 327 -15.88 10.45 -16.35
N GLY A 328 -15.36 11.31 -17.21
CA GLY A 328 -14.19 12.16 -16.94
C GLY A 328 -13.13 12.10 -18.00
N PRO A 329 -12.68 10.90 -18.44
CA PRO A 329 -11.58 10.83 -19.41
C PRO A 329 -11.88 11.58 -20.70
N GLY A 330 -11.19 12.73 -20.88
CA GLY A 330 -11.35 13.60 -22.05
C GLY A 330 -12.68 14.34 -22.16
N LEU A 331 -13.37 14.54 -21.04
CA LEU A 331 -14.66 15.22 -20.99
C LEU A 331 -14.58 16.68 -21.43
N GLY A 332 -13.42 17.31 -21.26
CA GLY A 332 -13.15 18.72 -21.50
C GLY A 332 -13.23 19.53 -20.21
N GLU A 333 -12.13 20.19 -19.87
CA GLU A 333 -12.06 21.06 -18.69
C GLU A 333 -12.84 22.35 -18.88
N GLY A 334 -13.39 22.88 -17.79
CA GLY A 334 -13.87 24.25 -17.69
C GLY A 334 -15.26 24.52 -18.28
N THR A 335 -16.02 23.52 -18.72
CA THR A 335 -17.36 23.74 -19.23
C THR A 335 -18.46 23.52 -18.19
N LEU A 336 -19.39 24.48 -18.04
CA LEU A 336 -20.56 24.31 -17.18
C LEU A 336 -21.35 23.05 -17.56
N ALA A 337 -21.48 22.77 -18.85
CA ALA A 337 -22.18 21.59 -19.36
C ALA A 337 -21.50 20.26 -18.95
N ALA A 338 -20.17 20.23 -18.85
CA ALA A 338 -19.44 19.05 -18.36
C ALA A 338 -19.74 18.80 -16.88
N ARG A 339 -19.70 19.84 -16.07
CA ARG A 339 -20.03 19.79 -14.64
C ARG A 339 -21.49 19.35 -14.40
N GLU A 340 -22.44 19.89 -15.16
CA GLU A 340 -23.84 19.49 -15.08
C GLU A 340 -24.05 17.99 -15.39
N LYS A 341 -23.32 17.44 -16.36
CA LYS A 341 -23.37 16.00 -16.66
C LYS A 341 -22.91 15.14 -15.49
N VAL A 342 -21.81 15.52 -14.82
CA VAL A 342 -21.33 14.81 -13.63
C VAL A 342 -22.38 14.84 -12.53
N LEU A 343 -22.90 16.02 -12.20
CA LEU A 343 -23.93 16.16 -11.16
C LEU A 343 -25.21 15.40 -11.50
N ALA A 344 -25.62 15.41 -12.77
CA ALA A 344 -26.82 14.67 -13.21
C ALA A 344 -26.62 13.14 -13.03
N ILE A 345 -25.43 12.61 -13.35
CA ILE A 345 -25.11 11.19 -13.09
C ILE A 345 -25.23 10.86 -11.60
N LEU A 346 -24.63 11.67 -10.73
CA LEU A 346 -24.64 11.44 -9.29
C LEU A 346 -26.03 11.41 -8.68
N ARG A 347 -26.94 12.29 -9.18
CA ARG A 347 -28.36 12.34 -8.76
C ARG A 347 -29.17 11.12 -9.20
N THR A 348 -28.71 10.35 -10.18
CA THR A 348 -29.41 9.11 -10.57
C THR A 348 -29.29 7.99 -9.56
N GLY A 349 -28.37 8.08 -8.59
CA GLY A 349 -28.03 7.02 -7.66
C GLY A 349 -27.36 5.80 -8.30
N LYS A 350 -27.07 5.83 -9.60
CA LYS A 350 -26.39 4.73 -10.29
C LYS A 350 -24.92 4.66 -9.89
N PRO A 351 -24.34 3.45 -9.80
CA PRO A 351 -22.91 3.28 -9.62
C PRO A 351 -22.12 4.10 -10.66
N ALA A 352 -21.16 4.89 -10.20
CA ALA A 352 -20.37 5.74 -11.07
C ALA A 352 -18.86 5.68 -10.77
N VAL A 353 -18.04 5.80 -11.82
CA VAL A 353 -16.59 6.02 -11.73
C VAL A 353 -16.31 7.42 -12.28
N LEU A 354 -15.67 8.25 -11.47
CA LEU A 354 -15.25 9.59 -11.82
C LEU A 354 -13.73 9.65 -11.87
N ASP A 355 -13.18 10.07 -13.03
CA ASP A 355 -11.74 10.18 -13.27
C ASP A 355 -11.42 11.51 -13.97
N ALA A 356 -10.18 11.91 -13.95
CA ALA A 356 -9.64 13.02 -14.74
C ALA A 356 -10.51 14.32 -14.65
N ASP A 357 -11.01 14.82 -15.79
CA ASP A 357 -11.76 16.08 -15.85
C ASP A 357 -12.99 16.09 -14.94
N ALA A 358 -13.66 14.93 -14.72
CA ALA A 358 -14.78 14.86 -13.79
C ALA A 358 -14.41 15.15 -12.35
N LEU A 359 -13.14 15.07 -11.99
CA LEU A 359 -12.60 15.47 -10.68
C LEU A 359 -12.15 16.94 -10.72
N SER A 360 -11.36 17.30 -11.73
CA SER A 360 -10.78 18.65 -11.87
C SER A 360 -11.83 19.76 -11.98
N LEU A 361 -13.00 19.46 -12.55
CA LEU A 361 -14.15 20.39 -12.65
C LEU A 361 -14.69 20.89 -11.29
N PHE A 362 -14.36 20.24 -10.20
CA PHE A 362 -14.85 20.58 -8.86
C PHE A 362 -13.79 21.19 -7.95
N GLU A 363 -12.64 21.59 -8.50
CA GLU A 363 -11.69 22.44 -7.78
C GLU A 363 -12.40 23.65 -7.19
N GLU A 364 -12.17 23.97 -5.92
CA GLU A 364 -12.85 25.03 -5.13
C GLU A 364 -14.37 24.82 -4.90
N THR A 365 -14.93 23.71 -5.38
CA THR A 365 -16.37 23.41 -5.24
C THR A 365 -16.62 21.94 -4.94
N GLU A 366 -15.66 21.28 -4.35
CA GLU A 366 -15.65 19.87 -4.00
C GLU A 366 -16.86 19.45 -3.14
N ARG A 367 -17.36 20.34 -2.27
CA ARG A 367 -18.56 20.09 -1.47
C ARG A 367 -19.77 19.82 -2.35
N LEU A 368 -19.94 20.58 -3.46
CA LEU A 368 -21.04 20.36 -4.38
C LEU A 368 -20.99 18.95 -4.99
N LEU A 369 -19.78 18.45 -5.30
CA LEU A 369 -19.59 17.08 -5.77
C LEU A 369 -20.02 16.07 -4.70
N PHE A 370 -19.47 16.20 -3.49
CA PHE A 370 -19.68 15.23 -2.42
C PHE A 370 -21.13 15.21 -1.90
N ASP A 371 -21.76 16.36 -1.79
CA ASP A 371 -23.15 16.48 -1.34
C ASP A 371 -24.16 15.93 -2.36
N THR A 372 -23.76 15.82 -3.63
CA THR A 372 -24.62 15.29 -4.72
C THR A 372 -24.52 13.75 -4.82
N VAL A 373 -23.62 13.09 -4.13
CA VAL A 373 -23.46 11.61 -4.18
C VAL A 373 -24.66 10.91 -3.55
N GLU A 374 -25.49 10.26 -4.37
CA GLU A 374 -26.67 9.49 -3.94
C GLU A 374 -26.48 7.97 -4.05
N GLY A 375 -25.50 7.49 -4.85
CA GLY A 375 -25.22 6.08 -5.09
C GLY A 375 -23.78 5.70 -4.85
N PRO A 376 -23.38 4.45 -5.17
CA PRO A 376 -22.01 4.01 -5.09
C PRO A 376 -21.10 4.77 -6.07
N VAL A 377 -20.09 5.45 -5.57
CA VAL A 377 -19.13 6.21 -6.39
C VAL A 377 -17.71 5.79 -6.11
N ILE A 378 -16.91 5.73 -7.17
CA ILE A 378 -15.45 5.57 -7.12
C ILE A 378 -14.81 6.82 -7.70
N LEU A 379 -13.97 7.49 -6.93
CA LEU A 379 -13.12 8.58 -7.37
C LEU A 379 -11.71 8.02 -7.59
N THR A 380 -11.08 8.35 -8.73
CA THR A 380 -9.76 7.82 -9.08
C THR A 380 -8.71 8.92 -9.27
N PRO A 381 -8.47 9.80 -8.29
CA PRO A 381 -7.52 10.88 -8.44
C PRO A 381 -6.06 10.39 -8.46
N HIS A 382 -5.23 10.99 -9.31
CA HIS A 382 -3.78 11.02 -9.10
C HIS A 382 -3.43 12.11 -8.06
N GLU A 383 -2.19 12.20 -7.60
CA GLU A 383 -1.79 13.16 -6.54
C GLU A 383 -2.14 14.63 -6.89
N GLY A 384 -2.06 15.02 -8.16
CA GLY A 384 -2.43 16.39 -8.59
C GLY A 384 -3.94 16.65 -8.48
N GLU A 385 -4.77 15.70 -8.92
CA GLU A 385 -6.24 15.76 -8.81
C GLU A 385 -6.67 15.69 -7.34
N PHE A 386 -6.00 14.83 -6.55
CA PHE A 386 -6.25 14.72 -5.12
C PHE A 386 -6.01 16.05 -4.40
N ARG A 387 -4.90 16.74 -4.71
CA ARG A 387 -4.58 18.05 -4.11
C ARG A 387 -5.62 19.12 -4.43
N ARG A 388 -6.24 19.07 -5.61
CA ARG A 388 -7.30 20.00 -5.99
C ARG A 388 -8.60 19.74 -5.24
N LEU A 389 -8.97 18.45 -5.04
CA LEU A 389 -10.21 18.08 -4.35
C LEU A 389 -10.09 18.07 -2.82
N PHE A 390 -8.89 17.81 -2.29
CA PHE A 390 -8.64 17.65 -0.86
C PHE A 390 -7.36 18.40 -0.46
N PRO A 391 -7.30 19.74 -0.66
CA PRO A 391 -6.07 20.51 -0.47
C PRO A 391 -5.54 20.44 0.97
N ASP A 392 -6.42 20.41 1.96
CA ASP A 392 -6.07 20.25 3.37
C ASP A 392 -5.46 18.88 3.67
N LEU A 393 -6.02 17.79 3.15
CA LEU A 393 -5.48 16.45 3.35
C LEU A 393 -4.17 16.25 2.58
N ALA A 394 -4.05 16.84 1.39
CA ALA A 394 -2.83 16.76 0.59
C ALA A 394 -1.67 17.57 1.19
N GLY A 395 -1.97 18.64 1.91
CA GLY A 395 -0.99 19.51 2.58
C GLY A 395 -0.59 19.05 3.98
N ASP A 396 -1.29 18.08 4.56
CA ASP A 396 -1.00 17.57 5.90
C ASP A 396 0.15 16.55 5.85
N ALA A 397 1.33 16.98 6.31
CA ALA A 397 2.54 16.16 6.33
C ALA A 397 2.51 15.01 7.36
N GLU A 398 1.60 15.07 8.35
CA GLU A 398 1.45 14.01 9.36
C GLU A 398 0.66 12.82 8.82
N LEU A 399 -0.11 13.00 7.74
CA LEU A 399 -0.92 11.94 7.17
C LEU A 399 -0.14 11.08 6.17
N THR A 400 -0.14 9.78 6.39
CA THR A 400 0.32 8.81 5.41
C THR A 400 -0.59 8.82 4.16
N LYS A 401 -0.10 8.28 3.04
CA LYS A 401 -0.91 8.15 1.80
C LYS A 401 -2.22 7.40 2.05
N VAL A 402 -2.18 6.35 2.87
CA VAL A 402 -3.37 5.55 3.22
C VAL A 402 -4.36 6.36 4.04
N GLU A 403 -3.89 7.12 5.02
CA GLU A 403 -4.75 7.96 5.86
C GLU A 403 -5.38 9.09 5.06
N ARG A 404 -4.63 9.73 4.14
CA ARG A 404 -5.19 10.71 3.20
C ARG A 404 -6.32 10.10 2.38
N ALA A 405 -6.11 8.91 1.81
CA ALA A 405 -7.13 8.22 1.03
C ALA A 405 -8.37 7.86 1.88
N ARG A 406 -8.18 7.40 3.13
CA ARG A 406 -9.28 7.05 4.06
C ARG A 406 -10.11 8.27 4.45
N LYS A 407 -9.46 9.37 4.87
CA LYS A 407 -10.15 10.62 5.22
C LYS A 407 -10.89 11.22 4.02
N ALA A 408 -10.30 11.11 2.81
CA ALA A 408 -10.96 11.55 1.59
C ALA A 408 -12.19 10.68 1.24
N ALA A 409 -12.09 9.36 1.40
CA ALA A 409 -13.18 8.44 1.16
C ALA A 409 -14.37 8.66 2.11
N GLU A 410 -14.09 8.89 3.40
CA GLU A 410 -15.09 9.25 4.40
C GLU A 410 -15.78 10.57 4.04
N ARG A 411 -15.01 11.63 3.75
CA ARG A 411 -15.52 12.97 3.39
C ARG A 411 -16.38 12.92 2.12
N ALA A 412 -15.92 12.21 1.10
CA ALA A 412 -16.62 12.10 -0.18
C ALA A 412 -17.78 11.09 -0.14
N ARG A 413 -17.93 10.30 0.91
CA ARG A 413 -18.85 9.15 0.99
C ARG A 413 -18.72 8.21 -0.22
N ALA A 414 -17.50 8.06 -0.73
CA ALA A 414 -17.16 7.33 -1.95
C ALA A 414 -15.91 6.48 -1.73
N VAL A 415 -15.70 5.49 -2.59
CA VAL A 415 -14.40 4.83 -2.67
C VAL A 415 -13.42 5.79 -3.32
N VAL A 416 -12.25 5.99 -2.69
CA VAL A 416 -11.15 6.79 -3.26
C VAL A 416 -10.00 5.85 -3.61
N LEU A 417 -9.62 5.83 -4.89
CA LEU A 417 -8.42 5.19 -5.40
C LEU A 417 -7.38 6.28 -5.68
N LEU A 418 -6.49 6.55 -4.72
CA LEU A 418 -5.38 7.49 -4.87
C LEU A 418 -4.28 6.83 -5.69
N LYS A 419 -4.21 7.22 -6.97
CA LYS A 419 -3.32 6.60 -7.97
C LYS A 419 -1.84 6.84 -7.66
N GLY A 420 -1.02 5.84 -8.00
CA GLY A 420 0.44 5.84 -7.91
C GLY A 420 0.98 4.44 -8.14
N HIS A 421 2.29 4.29 -8.16
CA HIS A 421 2.94 2.97 -8.20
C HIS A 421 2.59 2.11 -6.97
N ASP A 422 2.15 2.75 -5.91
CA ASP A 422 1.70 2.23 -4.63
C ASP A 422 0.25 2.70 -4.36
N SER A 423 -0.66 2.50 -5.31
CA SER A 423 -2.02 3.01 -5.22
C SER A 423 -2.71 2.61 -3.92
N ALA A 424 -3.28 3.59 -3.21
CA ALA A 424 -4.08 3.36 -2.02
C ALA A 424 -5.58 3.43 -2.36
N ILE A 425 -6.32 2.40 -2.00
CA ILE A 425 -7.76 2.27 -2.26
C ILE A 425 -8.46 2.29 -0.91
N ALA A 426 -9.32 3.26 -0.66
CA ALA A 426 -10.02 3.39 0.61
C ALA A 426 -11.54 3.47 0.42
N GLY A 427 -12.26 2.78 1.28
CA GLY A 427 -13.71 2.86 1.37
C GLY A 427 -14.18 3.86 2.43
N PRO A 428 -15.44 4.34 2.32
CA PRO A 428 -16.02 5.27 3.31
C PRO A 428 -16.22 4.62 4.69
N ASP A 429 -16.09 3.30 4.80
CA ASP A 429 -16.11 2.54 6.05
C ASP A 429 -14.75 2.51 6.78
N GLY A 430 -13.75 3.21 6.24
CA GLY A 430 -12.41 3.33 6.77
C GLY A 430 -11.48 2.16 6.46
N ARG A 431 -11.93 1.11 5.75
CA ARG A 431 -11.02 0.07 5.24
C ARG A 431 -10.21 0.58 4.07
N ALA A 432 -8.98 0.12 3.97
CA ALA A 432 -8.10 0.47 2.86
C ALA A 432 -7.28 -0.73 2.37
N ALA A 433 -6.91 -0.71 1.10
CA ALA A 433 -5.99 -1.68 0.51
C ALA A 433 -4.88 -0.95 -0.24
N ILE A 434 -3.65 -1.48 -0.13
CA ILE A 434 -2.50 -0.98 -0.89
C ILE A 434 -2.27 -1.91 -2.08
N ASN A 435 -2.26 -1.36 -3.28
CA ASN A 435 -1.98 -2.10 -4.50
C ASN A 435 -0.49 -1.97 -4.85
N ALA A 436 0.26 -3.04 -4.66
CA ALA A 436 1.71 -3.07 -4.84
C ALA A 436 2.16 -3.90 -6.06
N ASN A 437 1.24 -4.42 -6.87
CA ASN A 437 1.53 -5.27 -8.01
C ASN A 437 1.29 -4.61 -9.38
N ALA A 438 0.99 -3.31 -9.40
CA ALA A 438 0.92 -2.57 -10.65
C ALA A 438 2.32 -2.42 -11.25
N PRO A 439 2.49 -2.55 -12.57
CA PRO A 439 3.74 -2.20 -13.22
C PRO A 439 4.04 -0.71 -13.04
N ALA A 440 5.32 -0.37 -13.09
CA ALA A 440 5.81 1.00 -13.00
C ALA A 440 5.37 1.86 -14.19
#